data_2311c888822baffe4e44a35495e7ba76
#
_entry.id   2311c888822baffe4e44a35495e7ba76
#
_cell.length_a   1.000
_cell.length_b   1.000
_cell.length_c   1.000
_cell.angle_alpha   90.00
_cell.angle_beta   90.00
_cell.angle_gamma   90.00
#
_symmetry.space_group_name_H-M   'P 1'
#
loop_
_entity.id
_entity.type
_entity.pdbx_description
1 polymer ?
#
loop_
_entity_poly.entity_id
_entity_poly.type
_entity_poly.pdbx_seq_one_letter_code
_entity_poly.pdbx_strand_id
1 'polypeptide(L)'
;MRFLHTSDWHLGRIFHGLHMTDDQAIVLEELIALVKESNVDAVLIAGDIYDRAVPPTQAVTLLDEVLRRLVQEAGKNVIMIAGNHDNADRLGFGQSLLSQNKLYITGPVSPSTQPVVLYDAYGPVYFAPLTYGEPLAASELLRQPLKTHEDVVRWQISNQLRQIPDTARKV
;
A
#
# COMPACT_ATOMS: atom_id res chain seq x y z
N MET A 1 3.81 11.67 -14.95
CA MET A 1 2.90 11.18 -13.90
C MET A 1 3.19 11.93 -12.61
N ARG A 2 2.16 12.31 -11.89
CA ARG A 2 2.25 12.95 -10.55
C ARG A 2 1.54 12.04 -9.56
N PHE A 3 2.13 11.79 -8.41
CA PHE A 3 1.49 10.99 -7.35
C PHE A 3 1.68 11.64 -5.98
N LEU A 4 0.74 11.38 -5.08
CA LEU A 4 0.83 11.72 -3.68
C LEU A 4 1.32 10.47 -2.94
N HIS A 5 2.34 10.63 -2.10
CA HIS A 5 2.89 9.57 -1.28
C HIS A 5 2.59 9.86 0.20
N THR A 6 2.02 8.90 0.89
CA THR A 6 1.69 8.94 2.32
C THR A 6 1.96 7.59 2.97
N SER A 7 2.11 7.55 4.28
CA SER A 7 2.34 6.33 5.07
C SER A 7 1.91 6.55 6.52
N ASP A 8 2.00 5.50 7.33
CA ASP A 8 1.90 5.56 8.79
C ASP A 8 0.59 6.18 9.28
N TRP A 9 -0.53 5.76 8.71
CA TRP A 9 -1.85 6.24 9.12
C TRP A 9 -2.24 5.74 10.50
N HIS A 10 -1.78 4.55 10.89
CA HIS A 10 -2.06 3.92 12.18
C HIS A 10 -3.52 4.01 12.61
N LEU A 11 -4.45 3.70 11.70
CA LEU A 11 -5.87 3.81 11.95
C LEU A 11 -6.30 2.99 13.16
N GLY A 12 -7.10 3.62 14.04
CA GLY A 12 -7.54 3.02 15.28
C GLY A 12 -6.52 3.11 16.43
N ARG A 13 -5.53 4.01 16.31
CA ARG A 13 -4.56 4.28 17.37
C ARG A 13 -5.24 4.81 18.62
N ILE A 14 -4.75 4.34 19.78
CA ILE A 14 -5.10 4.87 21.09
C ILE A 14 -3.87 5.55 21.67
N PHE A 15 -3.98 6.83 21.98
CA PHE A 15 -2.90 7.61 22.57
C PHE A 15 -3.30 8.12 23.95
N HIS A 16 -2.60 7.69 25.00
CA HIS A 16 -2.92 8.00 26.39
C HIS A 16 -4.41 7.77 26.77
N GLY A 17 -5.00 6.69 26.27
CA GLY A 17 -6.41 6.35 26.53
C GLY A 17 -7.43 7.08 25.63
N LEU A 18 -6.99 7.98 24.75
CA LEU A 18 -7.83 8.65 23.78
C LEU A 18 -7.82 7.91 22.44
N HIS A 19 -9.00 7.66 21.90
CA HIS A 19 -9.14 7.10 20.55
C HIS A 19 -8.92 8.19 19.52
N MET A 20 -7.97 7.99 18.61
CA MET A 20 -7.59 8.99 17.61
C MET A 20 -8.40 8.92 16.32
N THR A 21 -9.36 8.01 16.23
CA THR A 21 -10.07 7.72 14.97
C THR A 21 -10.77 8.95 14.38
N ASP A 22 -11.37 9.81 15.22
CA ASP A 22 -12.04 11.02 14.76
C ASP A 22 -11.04 12.07 14.23
N ASP A 23 -9.90 12.24 14.91
CA ASP A 23 -8.83 13.12 14.45
C ASP A 23 -8.21 12.60 13.15
N GLN A 24 -8.02 11.28 13.05
CA GLN A 24 -7.53 10.62 11.84
C GLN A 24 -8.50 10.81 10.67
N ALA A 25 -9.81 10.78 10.92
CA ALA A 25 -10.81 11.06 9.90
C ALA A 25 -10.67 12.49 9.34
N ILE A 26 -10.46 13.49 10.20
CA ILE A 26 -10.25 14.88 9.77
C ILE A 26 -9.02 15.01 8.88
N VAL A 27 -7.88 14.42 9.27
CA VAL A 27 -6.63 14.45 8.49
C VAL A 27 -6.82 13.77 7.13
N LEU A 28 -7.57 12.66 7.09
CA LEU A 28 -7.82 11.94 5.83
C LEU A 28 -8.81 12.69 4.92
N GLU A 29 -9.73 13.48 5.48
CA GLU A 29 -10.52 14.43 4.71
C GLU A 29 -9.66 15.49 4.00
N GLU A 30 -8.70 16.06 4.73
CA GLU A 30 -7.73 17.02 4.15
C GLU A 30 -6.88 16.37 3.07
N LEU A 31 -6.44 15.12 3.26
CA LEU A 31 -5.71 14.35 2.26
C LEU A 31 -6.56 14.16 0.98
N ILE A 32 -7.83 13.79 1.10
CA ILE A 32 -8.72 13.64 -0.06
C ILE A 32 -8.91 14.97 -0.79
N ALA A 33 -9.07 16.08 -0.06
CA ALA A 33 -9.15 17.41 -0.65
C ALA A 33 -7.87 17.74 -1.42
N LEU A 34 -6.69 17.51 -0.81
CA LEU A 34 -5.40 17.71 -1.44
C LEU A 34 -5.22 16.88 -2.72
N VAL A 35 -5.66 15.61 -2.72
CA VAL A 35 -5.62 14.72 -3.90
C VAL A 35 -6.45 15.29 -5.04
N LYS A 36 -7.64 15.83 -4.74
CA LYS A 36 -8.53 16.45 -5.73
C LYS A 36 -7.92 17.74 -6.31
N GLU A 37 -7.39 18.61 -5.43
CA GLU A 37 -6.81 19.91 -5.83
C GLU A 37 -5.49 19.75 -6.60
N SER A 38 -4.62 18.85 -6.17
CA SER A 38 -3.29 18.66 -6.77
C SER A 38 -3.31 17.93 -8.11
N ASN A 39 -4.46 17.42 -8.53
CA ASN A 39 -4.65 16.66 -9.75
C ASN A 39 -3.59 15.57 -9.96
N VAL A 40 -3.37 14.75 -8.93
CA VAL A 40 -2.47 13.60 -9.00
C VAL A 40 -3.07 12.47 -9.83
N ASP A 41 -2.22 11.63 -10.41
CA ASP A 41 -2.62 10.45 -11.19
C ASP A 41 -2.83 9.23 -10.28
N ALA A 42 -2.08 9.18 -9.18
CA ALA A 42 -2.11 8.06 -8.22
C ALA A 42 -1.83 8.52 -6.78
N VAL A 43 -2.31 7.71 -5.82
CA VAL A 43 -1.99 7.82 -4.40
C VAL A 43 -1.23 6.57 -3.99
N LEU A 44 -0.06 6.76 -3.37
CA LEU A 44 0.78 5.68 -2.83
C LEU A 44 0.65 5.68 -1.31
N ILE A 45 0.25 4.55 -0.72
CA ILE A 45 0.09 4.38 0.72
C ILE A 45 1.10 3.32 1.19
N ALA A 46 2.19 3.78 1.79
CA ALA A 46 3.38 2.97 2.02
C ALA A 46 3.43 2.34 3.42
N GLY A 47 2.40 1.57 3.75
CA GLY A 47 2.37 0.73 4.95
C GLY A 47 1.88 1.42 6.22
N ASP A 48 1.79 0.62 7.29
CA ASP A 48 1.26 0.98 8.61
C ASP A 48 -0.11 1.67 8.53
N ILE A 49 -0.99 1.01 7.77
CA ILE A 49 -2.36 1.46 7.54
C ILE A 49 -3.14 1.44 8.85
N TYR A 50 -3.04 0.34 9.57
CA TYR A 50 -3.65 0.14 10.88
C TYR A 50 -2.61 0.20 12.00
N ASP A 51 -3.02 0.64 13.18
CA ASP A 51 -2.15 0.68 14.37
C ASP A 51 -1.82 -0.72 14.91
N ARG A 52 -2.59 -1.73 14.55
CA ARG A 52 -2.40 -3.13 14.99
C ARG A 52 -2.96 -4.14 14.00
N ALA A 53 -2.41 -5.34 14.03
CA ALA A 53 -2.78 -6.46 13.15
C ALA A 53 -4.27 -6.87 13.19
N VAL A 54 -4.99 -6.55 14.27
CA VAL A 54 -6.44 -6.69 14.41
C VAL A 54 -7.03 -5.31 14.72
N PRO A 55 -7.38 -4.53 13.69
CA PRO A 55 -7.89 -3.18 13.87
C PRO A 55 -9.31 -3.19 14.45
N PRO A 56 -9.72 -2.15 15.16
CA PRO A 56 -11.10 -1.97 15.57
C PRO A 56 -11.99 -1.71 14.33
N THR A 57 -13.28 -2.08 14.44
CA THR A 57 -14.23 -1.95 13.33
C THR A 57 -14.29 -0.51 12.78
N GLN A 58 -14.24 0.50 13.64
CA GLN A 58 -14.24 1.90 13.24
C GLN A 58 -13.08 2.27 12.32
N ALA A 59 -11.88 1.73 12.58
CA ALA A 59 -10.72 1.94 11.71
C ALA A 59 -10.90 1.28 10.34
N VAL A 60 -11.51 0.08 10.31
CA VAL A 60 -11.82 -0.61 9.05
C VAL A 60 -12.84 0.18 8.24
N THR A 61 -13.91 0.68 8.88
CA THR A 61 -14.92 1.50 8.22
C THR A 61 -14.32 2.81 7.68
N LEU A 62 -13.43 3.45 8.45
CA LEU A 62 -12.76 4.67 8.00
C LEU A 62 -11.87 4.41 6.77
N LEU A 63 -11.11 3.32 6.78
CA LEU A 63 -10.29 2.95 5.62
C LEU A 63 -11.16 2.72 4.38
N ASP A 64 -12.22 1.94 4.52
CA ASP A 64 -13.15 1.63 3.42
C ASP A 64 -13.72 2.91 2.79
N GLU A 65 -14.20 3.84 3.62
CA GLU A 65 -14.74 5.12 3.17
C GLU A 65 -13.69 5.97 2.44
N VAL A 66 -12.47 6.08 2.96
CA VAL A 66 -11.37 6.83 2.34
C VAL A 66 -11.00 6.22 0.99
N LEU A 67 -10.83 4.90 0.92
CA LEU A 67 -10.50 4.20 -0.32
C LEU A 67 -11.62 4.36 -1.37
N ARG A 68 -12.87 4.23 -0.95
CA ARG A 68 -14.04 4.45 -1.81
C ARG A 68 -14.00 5.85 -2.43
N ARG A 69 -13.72 6.87 -1.64
CA ARG A 69 -13.68 8.27 -2.08
C ARG A 69 -12.50 8.54 -3.00
N LEU A 70 -11.32 8.02 -2.71
CA LEU A 70 -10.13 8.14 -3.57
C LEU A 70 -10.34 7.47 -4.92
N VAL A 71 -10.90 6.26 -4.92
CA VAL A 71 -11.06 5.45 -6.13
C VAL A 71 -12.30 5.83 -6.92
N GLN A 72 -13.48 5.88 -6.30
CA GLN A 72 -14.75 6.07 -7.02
C GLN A 72 -15.08 7.53 -7.24
N GLU A 73 -14.91 8.41 -6.24
CA GLU A 73 -15.26 9.82 -6.38
C GLU A 73 -14.15 10.64 -7.04
N ALA A 74 -12.89 10.49 -6.57
CA ALA A 74 -11.76 11.19 -7.16
C ALA A 74 -11.19 10.50 -8.41
N GLY A 75 -11.58 9.25 -8.68
CA GLY A 75 -11.17 8.49 -9.87
C GLY A 75 -9.69 8.10 -9.90
N LYS A 76 -9.01 8.10 -8.76
CA LYS A 76 -7.55 7.92 -8.68
C LYS A 76 -7.16 6.44 -8.60
N ASN A 77 -5.96 6.14 -9.08
CA ASN A 77 -5.31 4.88 -8.79
C ASN A 77 -4.77 4.92 -7.36
N VAL A 78 -5.00 3.89 -6.57
CA VAL A 78 -4.46 3.75 -5.21
C VAL A 78 -3.56 2.53 -5.18
N ILE A 79 -2.30 2.71 -4.81
CA ILE A 79 -1.33 1.63 -4.61
C ILE A 79 -0.99 1.58 -3.13
N MET A 80 -1.26 0.46 -2.48
CA MET A 80 -1.12 0.30 -1.05
C MET A 80 -0.30 -0.96 -0.74
N ILE A 81 0.63 -0.85 0.21
CA ILE A 81 1.42 -1.98 0.71
C ILE A 81 1.19 -2.16 2.20
N ALA A 82 1.41 -3.37 2.71
CA ALA A 82 1.39 -3.63 4.15
C ALA A 82 2.68 -3.15 4.82
N GLY A 83 2.56 -2.55 6.00
CA GLY A 83 3.64 -2.22 6.91
C GLY A 83 3.83 -3.25 8.02
N ASN A 84 4.67 -2.93 9.02
CA ASN A 84 4.96 -3.87 10.10
C ASN A 84 3.86 -3.94 11.18
N HIS A 85 3.00 -2.94 11.29
CA HIS A 85 1.83 -2.96 12.17
C HIS A 85 0.64 -3.71 11.55
N ASP A 86 0.61 -3.82 10.23
CA ASP A 86 -0.48 -4.46 9.51
C ASP A 86 -0.44 -5.99 9.59
N ASN A 87 -1.61 -6.61 9.51
CA ASN A 87 -1.67 -8.01 9.12
C ASN A 87 -1.75 -8.09 7.59
N ALA A 88 -0.66 -8.46 6.96
CA ALA A 88 -0.51 -8.44 5.52
C ALA A 88 -1.55 -9.32 4.79
N ASP A 89 -1.90 -10.49 5.36
CA ASP A 89 -2.92 -11.38 4.77
C ASP A 89 -4.32 -10.77 4.82
N ARG A 90 -4.67 -10.10 5.93
CA ARG A 90 -5.96 -9.42 6.08
C ARG A 90 -6.06 -8.21 5.17
N LEU A 91 -4.99 -7.41 5.10
CA LEU A 91 -4.94 -6.24 4.22
C LEU A 91 -5.03 -6.65 2.74
N GLY A 92 -4.36 -7.75 2.37
CA GLY A 92 -4.36 -8.30 1.02
C GLY A 92 -5.64 -9.05 0.63
N PHE A 93 -6.64 -9.14 1.52
CA PHE A 93 -7.89 -9.82 1.19
C PHE A 93 -8.57 -9.18 -0.02
N GLY A 94 -8.89 -9.99 -1.02
CA GLY A 94 -9.56 -9.53 -2.24
C GLY A 94 -8.68 -8.74 -3.22
N GLN A 95 -7.37 -8.60 -2.99
CA GLN A 95 -6.45 -7.79 -3.79
C GLN A 95 -6.54 -8.04 -5.30
N SER A 96 -6.72 -9.29 -5.73
CA SER A 96 -6.84 -9.66 -7.15
C SER A 96 -8.12 -9.14 -7.81
N LEU A 97 -9.20 -8.98 -7.04
CA LEU A 97 -10.46 -8.40 -7.50
C LEU A 97 -10.42 -6.87 -7.47
N LEU A 98 -9.83 -6.30 -6.44
CA LEU A 98 -9.74 -4.86 -6.23
C LEU A 98 -8.85 -4.17 -7.27
N SER A 99 -7.81 -4.85 -7.75
CA SER A 99 -6.91 -4.33 -8.78
C SER A 99 -7.60 -3.96 -10.10
N GLN A 100 -8.70 -4.63 -10.43
CA GLN A 100 -9.53 -4.31 -11.60
C GLN A 100 -10.26 -2.96 -11.46
N ASN A 101 -10.35 -2.44 -10.25
CA ASN A 101 -11.02 -1.19 -9.91
C ASN A 101 -10.05 -0.10 -9.41
N LYS A 102 -8.83 -0.06 -9.90
CA LYS A 102 -7.80 0.95 -9.55
C LYS A 102 -7.31 0.92 -8.10
N LEU A 103 -7.62 -0.12 -7.35
CA LEU A 103 -7.12 -0.32 -5.98
C LEU A 103 -6.16 -1.50 -5.96
N TYR A 104 -4.88 -1.21 -5.91
CA TYR A 104 -3.79 -2.17 -5.94
C TYR A 104 -3.23 -2.35 -4.54
N ILE A 105 -3.55 -3.48 -3.90
CA ILE A 105 -3.07 -3.79 -2.57
C ILE A 105 -2.01 -4.88 -2.67
N THR A 106 -0.87 -4.69 -2.01
CA THR A 106 0.13 -5.73 -1.83
C THR A 106 0.16 -6.12 -0.36
N GLY A 107 -0.37 -7.29 -0.07
CA GLY A 107 -0.39 -7.87 1.26
C GLY A 107 0.96 -8.52 1.61
N PRO A 108 1.04 -9.85 1.77
CA PRO A 108 2.28 -10.53 2.17
C PRO A 108 3.34 -10.52 1.06
N VAL A 109 4.60 -10.68 1.46
CA VAL A 109 5.70 -10.97 0.52
C VAL A 109 5.35 -12.21 -0.29
N SER A 110 5.48 -12.12 -1.62
CA SER A 110 5.12 -13.22 -2.50
C SER A 110 5.96 -13.24 -3.77
N PRO A 111 6.37 -14.44 -4.27
CA PRO A 111 7.04 -14.55 -5.55
C PRO A 111 6.13 -14.17 -6.74
N SER A 112 4.82 -14.21 -6.54
CA SER A 112 3.82 -13.84 -7.55
C SER A 112 3.46 -12.36 -7.56
N THR A 113 4.04 -11.54 -6.68
CA THR A 113 3.80 -10.09 -6.68
C THR A 113 4.23 -9.49 -8.01
N GLN A 114 3.30 -8.78 -8.66
CA GLN A 114 3.53 -8.12 -9.94
C GLN A 114 3.71 -6.62 -9.76
N PRO A 115 4.55 -5.96 -10.57
CA PRO A 115 4.56 -4.50 -10.65
C PRO A 115 3.19 -3.96 -11.07
N VAL A 116 2.78 -2.84 -10.49
CA VAL A 116 1.61 -2.09 -10.97
C VAL A 116 2.05 -1.18 -12.11
N VAL A 117 1.37 -1.28 -13.25
CA VAL A 117 1.71 -0.47 -14.43
C VAL A 117 0.62 0.56 -14.68
N LEU A 118 0.98 1.83 -14.58
CA LEU A 118 0.11 2.95 -14.91
C LEU A 118 0.67 3.68 -16.13
N TYR A 119 -0.18 4.39 -16.85
CA TYR A 119 0.19 5.09 -18.08
C TYR A 119 -0.04 6.58 -17.96
N ASP A 120 0.87 7.38 -18.51
CA ASP A 120 0.71 8.79 -18.76
C ASP A 120 1.03 9.14 -20.22
N ALA A 121 1.06 10.44 -20.57
CA ALA A 121 1.34 10.90 -21.93
C ALA A 121 2.73 10.46 -22.46
N TYR A 122 3.64 10.03 -21.57
CA TYR A 122 5.01 9.61 -21.91
C TYR A 122 5.19 8.07 -21.89
N GLY A 123 4.10 7.32 -21.72
CA GLY A 123 4.09 5.86 -21.71
C GLY A 123 3.98 5.24 -20.31
N PRO A 124 4.39 3.98 -20.13
CA PRO A 124 4.23 3.25 -18.88
C PRO A 124 5.15 3.73 -17.77
N VAL A 125 4.63 3.68 -16.54
CA VAL A 125 5.37 3.82 -15.28
C VAL A 125 5.11 2.57 -14.46
N TYR A 126 6.18 1.92 -14.02
CA TYR A 126 6.14 0.68 -13.26
C TYR A 126 6.35 0.99 -11.78
N PHE A 127 5.37 0.65 -10.96
CA PHE A 127 5.46 0.72 -9.52
C PHE A 127 5.79 -0.66 -8.99
N ALA A 128 6.92 -0.78 -8.27
CA ALA A 128 7.39 -2.02 -7.68
C ALA A 128 7.00 -2.05 -6.19
N PRO A 129 5.86 -2.65 -5.80
CA PRO A 129 5.44 -2.67 -4.41
C PRO A 129 6.35 -3.58 -3.58
N LEU A 130 7.02 -2.99 -2.59
CA LEU A 130 7.88 -3.69 -1.63
C LEU A 130 7.21 -3.64 -0.26
N THR A 131 6.51 -4.70 0.09
CA THR A 131 5.77 -4.79 1.36
C THR A 131 6.70 -5.18 2.52
N TYR A 132 6.29 -4.88 3.76
CA TYR A 132 7.01 -5.39 4.93
C TYR A 132 7.00 -6.91 4.96
N GLY A 133 8.13 -7.51 5.30
CA GLY A 133 8.28 -8.94 5.47
C GLY A 133 9.20 -9.28 6.65
N GLU A 134 8.66 -10.00 7.62
CA GLU A 134 9.47 -10.56 8.69
C GLU A 134 10.46 -11.58 8.11
N PRO A 135 11.78 -11.47 8.36
CA PRO A 135 12.79 -12.32 7.72
C PRO A 135 12.55 -13.81 7.89
N LEU A 136 12.18 -14.27 9.09
CA LEU A 136 11.92 -15.68 9.35
C LEU A 136 10.74 -16.19 8.51
N ALA A 137 9.61 -15.49 8.56
CA ALA A 137 8.41 -15.86 7.80
C ALA A 137 8.65 -15.81 6.27
N ALA A 138 9.35 -14.78 5.80
CA ALA A 138 9.71 -14.66 4.39
C ALA A 138 10.66 -15.79 3.95
N SER A 139 11.64 -16.15 4.79
CA SER A 139 12.58 -17.24 4.54
C SER A 139 11.87 -18.59 4.38
N GLU A 140 10.91 -18.89 5.26
CA GLU A 140 10.09 -20.11 5.20
C GLU A 140 9.19 -20.12 3.95
N LEU A 141 8.46 -19.04 3.72
CA LEU A 141 7.54 -18.90 2.58
C LEU A 141 8.26 -19.05 1.24
N LEU A 142 9.41 -18.38 1.10
CA LEU A 142 10.17 -18.32 -0.15
C LEU A 142 11.16 -19.49 -0.30
N ARG A 143 11.34 -20.30 0.75
CA ARG A 143 12.33 -21.39 0.84
C ARG A 143 13.75 -20.91 0.50
N GLN A 144 14.10 -19.74 1.02
CA GLN A 144 15.41 -19.10 0.83
C GLN A 144 15.98 -18.60 2.17
N PRO A 145 17.30 -18.61 2.36
CA PRO A 145 17.91 -18.20 3.63
C PRO A 145 17.95 -16.68 3.77
N LEU A 146 16.82 -16.07 4.11
CA LEU A 146 16.70 -14.63 4.38
C LEU A 146 16.84 -14.41 5.89
N LYS A 147 17.85 -13.69 6.32
CA LYS A 147 18.20 -13.52 7.75
C LYS A 147 17.89 -12.12 8.28
N THR A 148 17.83 -11.14 7.38
CA THR A 148 17.65 -9.73 7.71
C THR A 148 16.53 -9.11 6.88
N HIS A 149 15.98 -7.98 7.34
CA HIS A 149 15.03 -7.20 6.52
C HIS A 149 15.68 -6.74 5.21
N GLU A 150 16.98 -6.46 5.22
CA GLU A 150 17.73 -6.15 4.01
C GLU A 150 17.68 -7.29 2.99
N ASP A 151 17.85 -8.54 3.43
CA ASP A 151 17.74 -9.72 2.54
C ASP A 151 16.35 -9.80 1.91
N VAL A 152 15.30 -9.57 2.72
CA VAL A 152 13.90 -9.60 2.24
C VAL A 152 13.67 -8.50 1.20
N VAL A 153 14.10 -7.27 1.48
CA VAL A 153 13.97 -6.14 0.55
C VAL A 153 14.75 -6.38 -0.74
N ARG A 154 16.00 -6.85 -0.64
CA ARG A 154 16.83 -7.19 -1.82
C ARG A 154 16.18 -8.27 -2.67
N TRP A 155 15.61 -9.28 -2.03
CA TRP A 155 14.88 -10.33 -2.74
C TRP A 155 13.67 -9.77 -3.48
N GLN A 156 12.84 -8.95 -2.83
CA GLN A 156 11.68 -8.32 -3.44
C GLN A 156 12.09 -7.44 -4.64
N ILE A 157 13.10 -6.58 -4.46
CA ILE A 157 13.64 -5.74 -5.55
C ILE A 157 14.05 -6.62 -6.73
N SER A 158 14.83 -7.67 -6.48
CA SER A 158 15.30 -8.57 -7.54
C SER A 158 14.14 -9.27 -8.25
N ASN A 159 13.11 -9.68 -7.50
CA ASN A 159 11.90 -10.30 -8.05
C ASN A 159 11.11 -9.33 -8.94
N GLN A 160 10.94 -8.09 -8.50
CA GLN A 160 10.22 -7.05 -9.24
C GLN A 160 10.99 -6.62 -10.51
N LEU A 161 12.30 -6.38 -10.40
CA LEU A 161 13.11 -5.92 -11.53
C LEU A 161 13.19 -6.91 -12.68
N ARG A 162 13.06 -8.23 -12.42
CA ARG A 162 12.98 -9.24 -13.49
C ARG A 162 11.75 -9.09 -14.38
N GLN A 163 10.72 -8.38 -13.89
CA GLN A 163 9.44 -8.21 -14.56
C GLN A 163 9.30 -6.82 -15.21
N ILE A 164 10.28 -5.94 -14.98
CA ILE A 164 10.24 -4.55 -15.44
C ILE A 164 11.36 -4.36 -16.49
N PRO A 165 11.05 -3.83 -17.67
CA PRO A 165 12.08 -3.54 -18.68
C PRO A 165 13.16 -2.60 -18.14
N ASP A 166 14.42 -2.81 -18.52
CA ASP A 166 15.56 -2.02 -18.02
C ASP A 166 15.41 -0.52 -18.29
N THR A 167 14.85 -0.17 -19.44
CA THR A 167 14.63 1.22 -19.87
C THR A 167 13.34 1.83 -19.33
N ALA A 168 12.53 1.08 -18.56
CA ALA A 168 11.27 1.56 -18.05
C ALA A 168 11.43 2.64 -16.96
N ARG A 169 10.46 3.54 -16.88
CA ARG A 169 10.31 4.45 -15.74
C ARG A 169 9.80 3.64 -14.54
N LYS A 170 10.50 3.72 -13.41
CA LYS A 170 10.26 2.90 -12.21
C LYS A 170 10.03 3.79 -10.98
N VAL A 171 9.16 3.33 -10.10
CA VAL A 171 8.89 3.88 -8.76
C VAL A 171 8.94 2.74 -7.75
#